data_6d65ee411712c8b44ce8c58da2de4834
#
_entry.id   6d65ee411712c8b44ce8c58da2de4834
#
_cell.length_a   1.000
_cell.length_b   1.000
_cell.length_c   1.000
_cell.angle_alpha   90.00
_cell.angle_beta   90.00
_cell.angle_gamma   90.00
#
_symmetry.space_group_name_H-M   'P 1'
#
loop_
_entity.id
_entity.type
_entity.pdbx_description
1 polymer ?
#
loop_
_entity_poly.entity_id
_entity_poly.type
_entity_poly.pdbx_seq_one_letter_code
_entity_poly.pdbx_strand_id
1 'polypeptide(L)'
;NFNWMRAREGVMKSPVLGDDLQKLYPISFEGQSDTATLDNALELLTAAGYPLAHAMMMLMPEPWEQHTSMDERRRAFYEYHASMMEPWDGPAAVAVTDGRQIGATLDRNGLRPSRYWQTEDDLIICGSEAGVLHHIPESKIVKKWRLQPGKMFLIDLEQGRLIDDAELKSQLANSKPYRQWIGEVCVKLDDVVSTSSEQT
;
A
#
# COMPACT_ATOMS: atom_id res chain seq x y z
N ASN A 1 -13.23 -3.89 -7.78
CA ASN A 1 -11.97 -4.09 -7.07
C ASN A 1 -12.11 -5.21 -6.04
N PHE A 2 -11.03 -5.95 -5.77
CA PHE A 2 -10.94 -6.97 -4.71
C PHE A 2 -11.93 -8.15 -4.78
N ASN A 3 -12.51 -8.46 -5.93
CA ASN A 3 -13.31 -9.68 -6.10
C ASN A 3 -12.54 -10.96 -5.78
N TRP A 4 -11.23 -10.94 -6.00
CA TRP A 4 -10.31 -12.02 -5.68
C TRP A 4 -10.25 -12.28 -4.16
N MET A 5 -10.52 -11.27 -3.31
CA MET A 5 -10.55 -11.43 -1.86
C MET A 5 -11.56 -12.53 -1.50
N ARG A 6 -12.78 -12.46 -2.04
CA ARG A 6 -13.82 -13.48 -1.84
C ARG A 6 -13.40 -14.84 -2.41
N ALA A 7 -12.74 -14.85 -3.57
CA ALA A 7 -12.29 -16.10 -4.20
C ALA A 7 -11.16 -16.79 -3.41
N ARG A 8 -10.37 -16.05 -2.65
CA ARG A 8 -9.21 -16.55 -1.90
C ARG A 8 -9.45 -16.78 -0.41
N GLU A 9 -10.55 -16.33 0.16
CA GLU A 9 -10.81 -16.47 1.59
C GLU A 9 -10.59 -17.89 2.11
N GLY A 10 -11.08 -18.90 1.40
CA GLY A 10 -10.95 -20.31 1.78
C GLY A 10 -9.53 -20.88 1.79
N VAL A 11 -8.55 -20.18 1.19
CA VAL A 11 -7.14 -20.61 1.11
C VAL A 11 -6.19 -19.69 1.82
N MET A 12 -6.67 -18.55 2.35
CA MET A 12 -5.86 -17.63 3.13
C MET A 12 -5.35 -18.28 4.41
N LYS A 13 -4.13 -17.94 4.78
CA LYS A 13 -3.49 -18.35 6.03
C LYS A 13 -2.74 -17.17 6.63
N SER A 14 -2.78 -17.06 7.95
CA SER A 14 -2.02 -16.09 8.70
C SER A 14 -1.38 -16.76 9.91
N PRO A 15 -0.05 -16.75 10.03
CA PRO A 15 0.62 -17.26 11.23
C PRO A 15 0.26 -16.49 12.50
N VAL A 16 -0.12 -15.22 12.36
CA VAL A 16 -0.49 -14.34 13.48
C VAL A 16 -1.91 -14.60 13.94
N LEU A 17 -2.86 -14.71 13.00
CA LEU A 17 -4.28 -14.89 13.31
C LEU A 17 -4.65 -16.37 13.54
N GLY A 18 -3.88 -17.31 12.99
CA GLY A 18 -4.18 -18.75 13.13
C GLY A 18 -5.61 -19.08 12.73
N ASP A 19 -6.29 -19.85 13.57
CA ASP A 19 -7.69 -20.27 13.37
C ASP A 19 -8.69 -19.11 13.51
N ASP A 20 -8.32 -18.02 14.16
CA ASP A 20 -9.19 -16.84 14.31
C ASP A 20 -9.42 -16.13 12.98
N LEU A 21 -8.57 -16.35 11.99
CA LEU A 21 -8.75 -15.80 10.64
C LEU A 21 -10.15 -16.18 10.07
N GLN A 22 -10.61 -17.38 10.30
CA GLN A 22 -11.93 -17.84 9.80
C GLN A 22 -13.10 -17.07 10.40
N LYS A 23 -12.94 -16.51 11.61
CA LYS A 23 -13.98 -15.71 12.28
C LYS A 23 -14.17 -14.34 11.61
N LEU A 24 -13.21 -13.90 10.81
CA LEU A 24 -13.25 -12.63 10.09
C LEU A 24 -13.95 -12.73 8.73
N TYR A 25 -14.28 -13.96 8.28
CA TYR A 25 -14.92 -14.15 6.98
C TYR A 25 -16.44 -13.87 7.03
N PRO A 26 -17.01 -13.30 5.97
CA PRO A 26 -16.33 -12.83 4.75
C PRO A 26 -15.64 -11.46 4.97
N ILE A 27 -14.43 -11.30 4.41
CA ILE A 27 -13.71 -10.01 4.43
C ILE A 27 -14.41 -8.98 3.52
N SER A 28 -14.91 -9.44 2.37
CA SER A 28 -15.65 -8.61 1.43
C SER A 28 -17.10 -9.12 1.33
N PHE A 29 -18.05 -8.27 1.72
CA PHE A 29 -19.49 -8.60 1.69
C PHE A 29 -20.08 -8.34 0.30
N GLU A 30 -21.12 -9.09 -0.03
CA GLU A 30 -21.89 -8.84 -1.25
C GLU A 30 -22.58 -7.47 -1.20
N GLY A 31 -22.44 -6.69 -2.28
CA GLY A 31 -22.97 -5.33 -2.36
C GLY A 31 -22.17 -4.28 -1.59
N GLN A 32 -21.06 -4.65 -0.96
CA GLN A 32 -20.15 -3.71 -0.32
C GLN A 32 -19.46 -2.82 -1.37
N SER A 33 -19.22 -1.56 -1.03
CA SER A 33 -18.46 -0.65 -1.91
C SER A 33 -16.99 -1.07 -1.99
N ASP A 34 -16.33 -0.71 -3.09
CA ASP A 34 -14.90 -0.96 -3.26
C ASP A 34 -14.06 -0.33 -2.14
N THR A 35 -14.40 0.87 -1.70
CA THR A 35 -13.71 1.56 -0.60
C THR A 35 -13.88 0.84 0.74
N ALA A 36 -15.07 0.34 1.03
CA ALA A 36 -15.28 -0.44 2.24
C ALA A 36 -14.54 -1.78 2.20
N THR A 37 -14.42 -2.40 1.02
CA THR A 37 -13.57 -3.60 0.85
C THR A 37 -12.09 -3.28 1.03
N LEU A 38 -11.62 -2.10 0.59
CA LEU A 38 -10.26 -1.62 0.85
C LEU A 38 -9.99 -1.48 2.35
N ASP A 39 -10.93 -0.88 3.08
CA ASP A 39 -10.82 -0.71 4.53
C ASP A 39 -10.72 -2.06 5.25
N ASN A 40 -11.60 -3.01 4.91
CA ASN A 40 -11.56 -4.36 5.48
C ASN A 40 -10.25 -5.10 5.14
N ALA A 41 -9.75 -4.95 3.90
CA ALA A 41 -8.49 -5.57 3.49
C ALA A 41 -7.30 -4.96 4.25
N LEU A 42 -7.29 -3.64 4.46
CA LEU A 42 -6.26 -2.95 5.21
C LEU A 42 -6.29 -3.39 6.69
N GLU A 43 -7.48 -3.47 7.29
CA GLU A 43 -7.64 -3.94 8.66
C GLU A 43 -7.17 -5.40 8.82
N LEU A 44 -7.53 -6.28 7.90
CA LEU A 44 -7.04 -7.66 7.88
C LEU A 44 -5.52 -7.74 7.84
N LEU A 45 -4.88 -6.98 6.93
CA LEU A 45 -3.43 -7.00 6.80
C LEU A 45 -2.73 -6.47 8.05
N THR A 46 -3.24 -5.39 8.63
CA THR A 46 -2.66 -4.83 9.86
C THR A 46 -2.88 -5.77 11.06
N ALA A 47 -4.05 -6.40 11.19
CA ALA A 47 -4.30 -7.43 12.19
C ALA A 47 -3.40 -8.68 12.00
N ALA A 48 -3.06 -9.00 10.75
CA ALA A 48 -2.10 -10.07 10.42
C ALA A 48 -0.62 -9.68 10.65
N GLY A 49 -0.36 -8.47 11.18
CA GLY A 49 0.97 -8.02 11.60
C GLY A 49 1.76 -7.21 10.56
N TYR A 50 1.15 -6.83 9.44
CA TYR A 50 1.80 -5.92 8.50
C TYR A 50 1.76 -4.47 9.04
N PRO A 51 2.86 -3.72 8.99
CA PRO A 51 2.84 -2.29 9.27
C PRO A 51 1.86 -1.57 8.34
N LEU A 52 1.22 -0.49 8.81
CA LEU A 52 0.21 0.26 8.05
C LEU A 52 0.67 0.64 6.64
N ALA A 53 1.85 1.24 6.52
CA ALA A 53 2.40 1.64 5.23
C ALA A 53 2.74 0.45 4.33
N HIS A 54 3.17 -0.68 4.90
CA HIS A 54 3.41 -1.91 4.15
C HIS A 54 2.10 -2.44 3.54
N ALA A 55 1.06 -2.55 4.35
CA ALA A 55 -0.26 -2.98 3.89
C ALA A 55 -0.80 -2.06 2.79
N MET A 56 -0.63 -0.74 2.93
CA MET A 56 -1.01 0.21 1.89
C MET A 56 -0.21 0.04 0.59
N MET A 57 1.08 -0.23 0.65
CA MET A 57 1.90 -0.50 -0.55
C MET A 57 1.49 -1.80 -1.25
N MET A 58 0.97 -2.79 -0.51
CA MET A 58 0.41 -4.00 -1.10
C MET A 58 -0.90 -3.71 -1.84
N LEU A 59 -1.78 -2.93 -1.22
CA LEU A 59 -3.10 -2.60 -1.75
C LEU A 59 -3.06 -1.56 -2.87
N MET A 60 -2.18 -0.57 -2.75
CA MET A 60 -2.03 0.56 -3.69
C MET A 60 -0.57 0.73 -4.11
N PRO A 61 0.00 -0.21 -4.89
CA PRO A 61 1.36 -0.11 -5.36
C PRO A 61 1.54 1.03 -6.36
N GLU A 62 2.74 1.60 -6.40
CA GLU A 62 3.13 2.47 -7.52
C GLU A 62 3.28 1.67 -8.82
N PRO A 63 3.33 2.32 -10.00
CA PRO A 63 3.56 1.63 -11.27
C PRO A 63 4.99 1.07 -11.32
N TRP A 64 5.15 -0.22 -11.06
CA TRP A 64 6.45 -0.88 -10.92
C TRP A 64 6.83 -1.79 -12.10
N GLU A 65 5.87 -2.38 -12.79
CA GLU A 65 6.11 -3.41 -13.82
C GLU A 65 6.96 -2.90 -14.98
N GLN A 66 6.64 -1.72 -15.49
CA GLN A 66 7.34 -1.10 -16.62
C GLN A 66 8.34 -0.01 -16.20
N HIS A 67 8.66 0.10 -14.92
CA HIS A 67 9.54 1.14 -14.41
C HIS A 67 11.01 0.71 -14.56
N THR A 68 11.65 1.07 -15.65
CA THR A 68 12.99 0.59 -16.02
C THR A 68 14.13 1.00 -15.08
N SER A 69 13.97 2.12 -14.36
CA SER A 69 14.96 2.65 -13.41
C SER A 69 14.64 2.41 -11.93
N MET A 70 13.63 1.56 -11.63
CA MET A 70 13.31 1.23 -10.26
C MET A 70 14.39 0.36 -9.62
N ASP A 71 14.74 0.66 -8.38
CA ASP A 71 15.63 -0.17 -7.57
C ASP A 71 15.14 -1.62 -7.51
N GLU A 72 16.07 -2.57 -7.64
CA GLU A 72 15.77 -4.01 -7.75
C GLU A 72 15.09 -4.57 -6.49
N ARG A 73 15.45 -4.09 -5.29
CA ARG A 73 14.83 -4.53 -4.04
C ARG A 73 13.39 -4.04 -3.94
N ARG A 74 13.14 -2.81 -4.39
CA ARG A 74 11.79 -2.24 -4.43
C ARG A 74 10.93 -2.93 -5.48
N ARG A 75 11.49 -3.28 -6.65
CA ARG A 75 10.82 -4.12 -7.65
C ARG A 75 10.46 -5.48 -7.07
N ALA A 76 11.40 -6.15 -6.41
CA ALA A 76 11.17 -7.45 -5.79
C ALA A 76 10.11 -7.40 -4.68
N PHE A 77 10.03 -6.31 -3.92
CA PHE A 77 8.94 -6.09 -2.97
C PHE A 77 7.57 -6.15 -3.67
N TYR A 78 7.38 -5.40 -4.74
CA TYR A 78 6.10 -5.37 -5.46
C TYR A 78 5.81 -6.70 -6.17
N GLU A 79 6.79 -7.29 -6.83
CA GLU A 79 6.67 -8.59 -7.50
C GLU A 79 6.24 -9.69 -6.54
N TYR A 80 6.84 -9.75 -5.35
CA TYR A 80 6.46 -10.70 -4.31
C TYR A 80 5.02 -10.49 -3.86
N HIS A 81 4.62 -9.26 -3.54
CA HIS A 81 3.29 -8.97 -3.02
C HIS A 81 2.20 -9.05 -4.09
N ALA A 82 2.51 -8.82 -5.37
CA ALA A 82 1.57 -8.97 -6.46
C ALA A 82 1.05 -10.41 -6.61
N SER A 83 1.81 -11.42 -6.15
CA SER A 83 1.34 -12.80 -6.09
C SER A 83 0.31 -13.06 -4.99
N MET A 84 0.26 -12.21 -3.97
CA MET A 84 -0.61 -12.36 -2.80
C MET A 84 -1.82 -11.42 -2.83
N MET A 85 -1.67 -10.25 -3.40
CA MET A 85 -2.64 -9.16 -3.29
C MET A 85 -2.88 -8.49 -4.65
N GLU A 86 -4.12 -8.50 -5.13
CA GLU A 86 -4.52 -7.74 -6.32
C GLU A 86 -4.52 -6.24 -5.98
N PRO A 87 -3.87 -5.41 -6.79
CA PRO A 87 -3.77 -3.99 -6.51
C PRO A 87 -5.12 -3.28 -6.73
N TRP A 88 -5.31 -2.18 -6.01
CA TRP A 88 -6.40 -1.24 -6.29
C TRP A 88 -6.31 -0.74 -7.73
N ASP A 89 -7.44 -0.75 -8.42
CA ASP A 89 -7.60 -0.14 -9.74
C ASP A 89 -8.65 0.98 -9.69
N GLY A 90 -8.27 2.14 -10.18
CA GLY A 90 -9.11 3.33 -10.23
C GLY A 90 -8.53 4.53 -9.47
N PRO A 91 -9.08 5.74 -9.73
CA PRO A 91 -8.62 6.97 -9.09
C PRO A 91 -8.95 7.01 -7.60
N ALA A 92 -7.92 7.14 -6.77
CA ALA A 92 -8.08 7.24 -5.33
C ALA A 92 -7.06 8.19 -4.69
N ALA A 93 -7.51 8.92 -3.68
CA ALA A 93 -6.68 9.59 -2.70
C ALA A 93 -7.11 9.07 -1.34
N VAL A 94 -6.19 8.42 -0.64
CA VAL A 94 -6.50 7.69 0.59
C VAL A 94 -5.70 8.27 1.74
N ALA A 95 -6.38 8.56 2.83
CA ALA A 95 -5.78 8.86 4.12
C ALA A 95 -6.05 7.68 5.06
N VAL A 96 -5.03 7.27 5.81
CA VAL A 96 -5.07 6.11 6.69
C VAL A 96 -4.45 6.42 8.04
N THR A 97 -4.91 5.73 9.07
CA THR A 97 -4.31 5.80 10.40
C THR A 97 -4.52 4.51 11.18
N ASP A 98 -3.58 4.18 12.04
CA ASP A 98 -3.69 3.12 13.06
C ASP A 98 -3.66 3.68 14.49
N GLY A 99 -3.79 4.99 14.64
CA GLY A 99 -3.70 5.72 15.92
C GLY A 99 -2.28 6.08 16.35
N ARG A 100 -1.24 5.52 15.72
CA ARG A 100 0.18 5.84 15.95
C ARG A 100 0.81 6.52 14.74
N GLN A 101 0.34 6.15 13.58
CA GLN A 101 0.80 6.67 12.30
C GLN A 101 -0.38 7.22 11.50
N ILE A 102 -0.13 8.25 10.74
CA ILE A 102 -1.09 8.84 9.80
C ILE A 102 -0.40 8.90 8.44
N GLY A 103 -1.02 8.32 7.42
CA GLY A 103 -0.48 8.31 6.08
C GLY A 103 -1.45 8.86 5.05
N ALA A 104 -0.91 9.30 3.93
CA ALA A 104 -1.72 9.58 2.74
C ALA A 104 -1.00 9.11 1.48
N THR A 105 -1.77 8.55 0.56
CA THR A 105 -1.26 8.03 -0.71
C THR A 105 -2.21 8.35 -1.86
N LEU A 106 -1.66 8.42 -3.06
CA LEU A 106 -2.42 8.43 -4.30
C LEU A 106 -2.25 7.11 -5.05
N ASP A 107 -3.26 6.75 -5.81
CA ASP A 107 -3.17 5.67 -6.78
C ASP A 107 -2.05 5.89 -7.80
N ARG A 108 -1.70 4.85 -8.56
CA ARG A 108 -0.61 4.86 -9.54
C ARG A 108 -0.72 5.97 -10.61
N ASN A 109 -1.93 6.42 -10.94
CA ASN A 109 -2.16 7.46 -11.92
C ASN A 109 -2.26 8.86 -11.30
N GLY A 110 -2.60 8.96 -10.02
CA GLY A 110 -2.67 10.19 -9.26
C GLY A 110 -3.66 11.21 -9.81
N LEU A 111 -4.80 10.76 -10.33
CA LEU A 111 -5.82 11.64 -10.92
C LEU A 111 -6.53 12.50 -9.86
N ARG A 112 -6.65 12.00 -8.63
CA ARG A 112 -7.20 12.75 -7.52
C ARG A 112 -6.19 13.76 -6.99
N PRO A 113 -6.56 15.02 -6.71
CA PRO A 113 -5.66 15.97 -6.07
C PRO A 113 -5.47 15.62 -4.61
N SER A 114 -4.24 15.75 -4.12
CA SER A 114 -3.92 15.71 -2.70
C SER A 114 -2.76 16.66 -2.42
N ARG A 115 -2.96 17.55 -1.48
CA ARG A 115 -2.00 18.57 -1.07
C ARG A 115 -1.81 18.50 0.43
N TYR A 116 -0.63 18.87 0.91
CA TYR A 116 -0.41 19.05 2.33
C TYR A 116 0.43 20.27 2.63
N TRP A 117 0.21 20.82 3.81
CA TRP A 117 0.94 21.94 4.36
C TRP A 117 1.48 21.55 5.72
N GLN A 118 2.65 22.05 6.03
CA GLN A 118 3.23 21.98 7.35
C GLN A 118 3.36 23.41 7.88
N THR A 119 2.93 23.62 9.10
CA THR A 119 3.05 24.89 9.80
C THR A 119 4.26 24.93 10.71
N GLU A 120 4.64 26.11 11.21
CA GLU A 120 5.77 26.32 12.12
C GLU A 120 5.57 25.66 13.50
N ASP A 121 4.31 25.36 13.87
CA ASP A 121 3.91 24.67 15.09
C ASP A 121 3.62 23.16 14.84
N ASP A 122 4.25 22.61 13.80
CA ASP A 122 4.22 21.20 13.42
C ASP A 122 2.83 20.61 13.10
N LEU A 123 1.84 21.45 12.82
CA LEU A 123 0.56 20.97 12.30
C LEU A 123 0.71 20.60 10.83
N ILE A 124 0.27 19.39 10.47
CA ILE A 124 0.18 18.92 9.08
C ILE A 124 -1.29 18.86 8.65
N ILE A 125 -1.58 19.55 7.56
CA ILE A 125 -2.92 19.65 7.00
C ILE A 125 -2.90 18.98 5.63
N CYS A 126 -3.73 17.97 5.42
CA CYS A 126 -3.88 17.29 4.14
C CYS A 126 -5.29 17.53 3.60
N GLY A 127 -5.40 17.82 2.31
CA GLY A 127 -6.68 18.05 1.65
C GLY A 127 -6.56 18.04 0.13
N SER A 128 -7.70 17.96 -0.55
CA SER A 128 -7.76 18.00 -2.02
C SER A 128 -7.43 19.39 -2.58
N GLU A 129 -7.70 20.44 -1.80
CA GLU A 129 -7.58 21.84 -2.25
C GLU A 129 -6.75 22.68 -1.29
N ALA A 130 -6.23 23.79 -1.81
CA ALA A 130 -5.59 24.81 -0.99
C ALA A 130 -6.65 25.60 -0.21
N GLY A 131 -6.31 26.02 1.02
CA GLY A 131 -7.17 26.91 1.80
C GLY A 131 -8.34 26.24 2.51
N VAL A 132 -8.28 24.91 2.73
CA VAL A 132 -9.30 24.17 3.52
C VAL A 132 -9.41 24.67 4.96
N LEU A 133 -8.36 25.27 5.51
CA LEU A 133 -8.33 25.90 6.84
C LEU A 133 -8.07 27.41 6.72
N HIS A 134 -9.11 28.18 6.57
CA HIS A 134 -9.02 29.64 6.35
C HIS A 134 -8.41 30.44 7.51
N HIS A 135 -8.43 29.88 8.72
CA HIS A 135 -7.95 30.54 9.93
C HIS A 135 -6.44 30.41 10.15
N ILE A 136 -5.74 29.63 9.32
CA ILE A 136 -4.28 29.49 9.39
C ILE A 136 -3.63 30.55 8.50
N PRO A 137 -2.89 31.52 9.06
CA PRO A 137 -2.21 32.52 8.27
C PRO A 137 -1.13 31.89 7.38
N GLU A 138 -1.01 32.38 6.16
CA GLU A 138 0.01 31.89 5.23
C GLU A 138 1.44 32.05 5.76
N SER A 139 1.68 33.06 6.57
CA SER A 139 2.97 33.31 7.26
C SER A 139 3.41 32.17 8.19
N LYS A 140 2.47 31.36 8.67
CA LYS A 140 2.76 30.20 9.53
C LYS A 140 3.08 28.93 8.75
N ILE A 141 2.91 28.92 7.44
CA ILE A 141 3.12 27.74 6.62
C ILE A 141 4.58 27.69 6.19
N VAL A 142 5.32 26.69 6.67
CA VAL A 142 6.74 26.48 6.35
C VAL A 142 6.95 25.59 5.13
N LYS A 143 5.96 24.73 4.79
CA LYS A 143 6.05 23.85 3.63
C LYS A 143 4.69 23.65 3.00
N LYS A 144 4.64 23.76 1.66
CA LYS A 144 3.49 23.42 0.82
C LYS A 144 3.94 22.35 -0.18
N TRP A 145 3.19 21.26 -0.28
CA TRP A 145 3.53 20.16 -1.16
C TRP A 145 2.30 19.56 -1.80
N ARG A 146 2.50 18.95 -2.97
CA ARG A 146 1.50 18.14 -3.66
C ARG A 146 1.95 16.69 -3.66
N LEU A 147 1.08 15.79 -3.19
CA LEU A 147 1.33 14.36 -3.28
C LEU A 147 1.34 13.94 -4.76
N GLN A 148 2.37 13.20 -5.14
CA GLN A 148 2.57 12.75 -6.51
C GLN A 148 1.91 11.38 -6.76
N PRO A 149 1.62 11.00 -8.03
CA PRO A 149 1.09 9.69 -8.39
C PRO A 149 1.93 8.55 -7.80
N GLY A 150 1.28 7.57 -7.19
CA GLY A 150 1.93 6.42 -6.57
C GLY A 150 2.85 6.75 -5.39
N LYS A 151 2.81 7.98 -4.87
CA LYS A 151 3.60 8.41 -3.73
C LYS A 151 2.79 8.41 -2.45
N MET A 152 3.49 8.16 -1.35
CA MET A 152 2.96 8.15 0.00
C MET A 152 3.81 9.05 0.89
N PHE A 153 3.21 9.64 1.91
CA PHE A 153 3.91 10.11 3.08
C PHE A 153 3.32 9.48 4.33
N LEU A 154 4.12 9.40 5.36
CA LEU A 154 3.73 8.88 6.67
C LEU A 154 4.16 9.86 7.75
N ILE A 155 3.27 10.12 8.68
CA ILE A 155 3.57 10.86 9.91
C ILE A 155 3.63 9.82 11.02
N ASP A 156 4.78 9.72 11.66
CA ASP A 156 4.97 8.88 12.83
C ASP A 156 4.81 9.75 14.08
N LEU A 157 3.73 9.53 14.83
CA LEU A 157 3.38 10.32 16.01
C LEU A 157 4.28 10.00 17.20
N GLU A 158 4.86 8.80 17.25
CA GLU A 158 5.79 8.41 18.32
C GLU A 158 7.18 9.04 18.09
N GLN A 159 7.63 9.11 16.83
CA GLN A 159 8.88 9.76 16.44
C GLN A 159 8.72 11.28 16.27
N GLY A 160 7.50 11.79 16.18
CA GLY A 160 7.21 13.20 15.97
C GLY A 160 7.72 13.74 14.62
N ARG A 161 7.70 12.91 13.56
CA ARG A 161 8.23 13.34 12.26
C ARG A 161 7.44 12.81 11.05
N LEU A 162 7.61 13.51 9.94
CA LEU A 162 7.16 13.08 8.64
C LEU A 162 8.25 12.21 7.98
N ILE A 163 7.85 11.03 7.50
CA ILE A 163 8.66 10.09 6.73
C ILE A 163 8.26 10.22 5.26
N ASP A 164 9.19 10.53 4.40
CA ASP A 164 8.92 10.69 2.98
C ASP A 164 8.83 9.35 2.22
N ASP A 165 8.34 9.41 0.99
CA ASP A 165 8.13 8.24 0.13
C ASP A 165 9.41 7.42 -0.10
N ALA A 166 10.54 8.08 -0.32
CA ALA A 166 11.78 7.41 -0.66
C ALA A 166 12.34 6.63 0.54
N GLU A 167 12.35 7.26 1.73
CA GLU A 167 12.75 6.64 2.98
C GLU A 167 11.85 5.45 3.30
N LEU A 168 10.52 5.67 3.27
CA LEU A 168 9.52 4.66 3.61
C LEU A 168 9.64 3.42 2.72
N LYS A 169 9.67 3.62 1.40
CA LYS A 169 9.77 2.52 0.44
C LYS A 169 11.11 1.79 0.51
N SER A 170 12.19 2.52 0.76
CA SER A 170 13.50 1.91 0.97
C SER A 170 13.52 1.02 2.21
N GLN A 171 12.98 1.47 3.33
CA GLN A 171 12.89 0.70 4.56
C GLN A 171 12.08 -0.58 4.35
N LEU A 172 10.90 -0.49 3.75
CA LEU A 172 10.01 -1.64 3.53
C LEU A 172 10.58 -2.63 2.50
N ALA A 173 11.17 -2.15 1.42
CA ALA A 173 11.80 -3.01 0.41
C ALA A 173 13.02 -3.78 0.94
N ASN A 174 13.70 -3.23 1.94
CA ASN A 174 14.85 -3.87 2.59
C ASN A 174 14.48 -4.70 3.84
N SER A 175 13.21 -4.72 4.24
CA SER A 175 12.79 -5.39 5.47
C SER A 175 12.88 -6.91 5.42
N LYS A 176 12.80 -7.50 4.23
CA LYS A 176 12.84 -8.94 3.99
C LYS A 176 13.59 -9.26 2.68
N PRO A 177 14.08 -10.49 2.50
CA PRO A 177 14.82 -10.91 1.31
C PRO A 177 13.87 -11.31 0.16
N TYR A 178 12.99 -10.41 -0.28
CA TYR A 178 11.95 -10.69 -1.27
C TYR A 178 12.48 -11.29 -2.57
N ARG A 179 13.64 -10.79 -3.05
CA ARG A 179 14.25 -11.30 -4.28
C ARG A 179 14.68 -12.75 -4.16
N GLN A 180 15.21 -13.13 -3.02
CA GLN A 180 15.56 -14.53 -2.74
C GLN A 180 14.29 -15.40 -2.74
N TRP A 181 13.25 -14.99 -2.04
CA TRP A 181 12.00 -15.74 -1.96
C TRP A 181 11.34 -15.93 -3.34
N ILE A 182 11.32 -14.89 -4.19
CA ILE A 182 10.83 -15.02 -5.56
C ILE A 182 11.64 -16.08 -6.32
N GLY A 183 12.97 -16.05 -6.22
CA GLY A 183 13.83 -17.04 -6.87
C GLY A 183 13.65 -18.48 -6.42
N GLU A 184 13.21 -18.68 -5.16
CA GLU A 184 13.00 -19.99 -4.58
C GLU A 184 11.61 -20.58 -4.89
N VAL A 185 10.57 -19.75 -5.04
CA VAL A 185 9.18 -20.24 -5.09
C VAL A 185 8.44 -19.87 -6.39
N CYS A 186 8.94 -18.92 -7.16
CA CYS A 186 8.27 -18.50 -8.40
C CYS A 186 8.65 -19.42 -9.56
N VAL A 187 7.64 -20.10 -10.12
CA VAL A 187 7.79 -20.91 -11.32
C VAL A 187 7.12 -20.19 -12.48
N LYS A 188 7.85 -19.93 -13.56
CA LYS A 188 7.30 -19.32 -14.76
C LYS A 188 6.54 -20.36 -15.56
N LEU A 189 5.39 -19.97 -16.12
CA LEU A 189 4.54 -20.86 -16.89
C LEU A 189 5.29 -21.45 -18.11
N ASP A 190 6.12 -20.63 -18.76
CA ASP A 190 6.92 -21.06 -19.92
C ASP A 190 7.91 -22.17 -19.57
N ASP A 191 8.47 -22.16 -18.36
CA ASP A 191 9.40 -23.18 -17.87
C ASP A 191 8.67 -24.53 -17.65
N VAL A 192 7.38 -24.51 -17.27
CA VAL A 192 6.56 -25.72 -17.08
C VAL A 192 6.16 -26.33 -18.41
N VAL A 193 5.81 -25.51 -19.40
CA VAL A 193 5.38 -25.98 -20.74
C VAL A 193 6.53 -26.58 -21.52
N SER A 194 7.75 -26.06 -21.41
CA SER A 194 8.93 -26.58 -22.09
C SER A 194 9.34 -27.97 -21.61
N THR A 195 9.13 -28.32 -20.36
CA THR A 195 9.43 -29.65 -19.80
C THR A 195 8.44 -30.74 -20.24
N SER A 196 7.24 -30.37 -20.63
CA SER A 196 6.23 -31.36 -21.11
C SER A 196 6.39 -31.75 -22.59
N SER A 197 7.14 -30.97 -23.39
CA SER A 197 7.40 -31.27 -24.81
C SER A 197 8.61 -32.19 -25.06
N GLU A 198 9.41 -32.50 -24.05
CA GLU A 198 10.57 -33.41 -24.15
C GLU A 198 10.22 -34.89 -23.82
N GLN A 199 8.97 -35.18 -23.43
CA GLN A 199 8.53 -36.52 -23.04
C GLN A 199 7.61 -37.21 -24.08
N THR A 200 7.57 -36.73 -25.32
CA THR A 200 6.88 -37.35 -26.46
C THR A 200 7.86 -37.75 -27.51
#